data_f67f853a9a9e4712a43be53db9952562
#
_entry.id   f67f853a9a9e4712a43be53db9952562
#
_cell.length_a   1.000
_cell.length_b   1.000
_cell.length_c   1.000
_cell.angle_alpha   90.00
_cell.angle_beta   90.00
_cell.angle_gamma   90.00
#
_symmetry.space_group_name_H-M   'P 1'
#
loop_
_entity.id
_entity.type
_entity.pdbx_description
1 polymer ?
#
loop_
_entity_poly.entity_id
_entity_poly.type
_entity_poly.pdbx_seq_one_letter_code
_entity_poly.pdbx_strand_id
1 'polypeptide(L)'
;MEFKEPSHTLKKVLTEIRANSDKKRFEGTLSNEVIDGLYSSFQYRFFLNSPVISTLKIKGSYNLEEGLLNIRLKRSIMFYLMTAPFIVATIYFIWDFYIRGHDLMPSLAFFIQGCFILVATFILFEYEKWKFKDRLRLLFNEFK
;
A
#
# COMPACT_ATOMS: atom_id res chain seq x y z
N MET A 1 -12.15 -5.69 -5.80
CA MET A 1 -12.77 -6.76 -4.99
C MET A 1 -14.14 -6.27 -4.63
N GLU A 2 -15.11 -7.07 -4.92
CA GLU A 2 -16.50 -6.80 -4.62
C GLU A 2 -17.02 -7.88 -3.65
N PHE A 3 -17.70 -7.45 -2.61
CA PHE A 3 -18.29 -8.32 -1.60
C PHE A 3 -19.78 -7.97 -1.52
N LYS A 4 -20.61 -9.00 -1.51
CA LYS A 4 -22.06 -8.86 -1.29
C LYS A 4 -22.42 -9.64 -0.04
N GLU A 5 -22.72 -8.93 1.03
CA GLU A 5 -22.97 -9.49 2.36
C GLU A 5 -24.11 -8.75 3.06
N PRO A 6 -24.79 -9.36 4.04
CA PRO A 6 -25.83 -8.68 4.78
C PRO A 6 -25.37 -7.35 5.39
N SER A 7 -26.25 -6.35 5.42
CA SER A 7 -25.92 -4.98 5.87
C SER A 7 -25.36 -4.93 7.29
N HIS A 8 -25.81 -5.81 8.19
CA HIS A 8 -25.28 -5.88 9.57
C HIS A 8 -23.84 -6.38 9.61
N THR A 9 -23.48 -7.38 8.79
CA THR A 9 -22.10 -7.89 8.65
C THR A 9 -21.19 -6.81 8.08
N LEU A 10 -21.65 -6.14 7.02
CA LEU A 10 -20.90 -5.05 6.40
C LEU A 10 -20.64 -3.90 7.38
N LYS A 11 -21.65 -3.50 8.18
CA LYS A 11 -21.52 -2.46 9.20
C LYS A 11 -20.47 -2.85 10.25
N LYS A 12 -20.45 -4.09 10.72
CA LYS A 12 -19.43 -4.59 11.66
C LYS A 12 -18.03 -4.56 11.07
N VAL A 13 -17.87 -5.04 9.83
CA VAL A 13 -16.58 -5.01 9.13
C VAL A 13 -16.08 -3.58 8.96
N LEU A 14 -16.92 -2.64 8.56
CA LEU A 14 -16.56 -1.23 8.43
C LEU A 14 -16.18 -0.60 9.77
N THR A 15 -16.90 -0.95 10.84
CA THR A 15 -16.56 -0.50 12.21
C THR A 15 -15.20 -1.02 12.62
N GLU A 16 -14.88 -2.27 12.32
CA GLU A 16 -13.56 -2.85 12.63
C GLU A 16 -12.43 -2.24 11.78
N ILE A 17 -12.68 -1.95 10.50
CA ILE A 17 -11.73 -1.19 9.67
C ILE A 17 -11.48 0.19 10.28
N ARG A 18 -12.52 0.86 10.79
CA ARG A 18 -12.41 2.15 11.48
C ARG A 18 -11.65 2.03 12.79
N ALA A 19 -11.92 1.02 13.61
CA ALA A 19 -11.20 0.75 14.85
C ALA A 19 -9.71 0.43 14.63
N ASN A 20 -9.34 -0.06 13.44
CA ASN A 20 -7.93 -0.20 13.04
C ASN A 20 -7.23 1.14 12.75
N SER A 21 -7.96 2.21 12.57
CA SER A 21 -7.42 3.58 12.59
C SER A 21 -6.81 3.90 13.95
N ASP A 22 -7.47 3.48 15.05
CA ASP A 22 -6.96 3.69 16.41
C ASP A 22 -5.69 2.86 16.68
N LYS A 23 -5.59 1.67 16.06
CA LYS A 23 -4.36 0.84 16.06
C LYS A 23 -3.32 1.30 15.04
N LYS A 24 -3.58 2.46 14.39
CA LYS A 24 -2.65 3.12 13.46
C LYS A 24 -2.23 2.27 12.25
N ARG A 25 -3.08 1.34 11.81
CA ARG A 25 -2.88 0.52 10.60
C ARG A 25 -3.62 1.06 9.39
N PHE A 26 -4.66 1.84 9.62
CA PHE A 26 -5.42 2.52 8.57
C PHE A 26 -5.44 4.01 8.89
N GLU A 27 -5.11 4.84 7.92
CA GLU A 27 -5.20 6.29 8.00
C GLU A 27 -5.98 6.80 6.79
N GLY A 28 -7.15 7.35 7.02
CA GLY A 28 -8.01 7.82 5.94
C GLY A 28 -9.43 8.11 6.37
N THR A 29 -10.29 8.37 5.38
CA THR A 29 -11.71 8.68 5.58
C THR A 29 -12.57 7.46 5.32
N LEU A 30 -13.51 7.25 6.22
CA LEU A 30 -14.58 6.26 6.13
C LEU A 30 -15.90 7.01 6.36
N SER A 31 -16.40 7.73 5.36
CA SER A 31 -17.60 8.55 5.46
C SER A 31 -18.30 8.65 4.11
N ASN A 32 -19.62 8.89 4.14
CA ASN A 32 -20.42 9.11 2.93
C ASN A 32 -20.25 8.01 1.87
N GLU A 33 -20.32 6.73 2.31
CA GLU A 33 -20.20 5.57 1.43
C GLU A 33 -18.85 5.45 0.71
N VAL A 34 -17.85 6.22 1.09
CA VAL A 34 -16.51 6.23 0.50
C VAL A 34 -15.46 5.75 1.50
N ILE A 35 -14.54 4.93 1.00
CA ILE A 35 -13.33 4.49 1.70
C ILE A 35 -12.14 5.05 0.91
N ASP A 36 -11.35 5.93 1.51
CA ASP A 36 -10.09 6.41 0.93
C ASP A 36 -9.03 6.54 2.03
N GLY A 37 -7.97 5.75 1.95
CA GLY A 37 -6.93 5.79 2.98
C GLY A 37 -5.71 4.95 2.65
N LEU A 38 -4.75 5.01 3.54
CA LEU A 38 -3.53 4.23 3.54
C LEU A 38 -3.65 3.08 4.54
N TYR A 39 -3.19 1.90 4.16
CA TYR A 39 -3.14 0.73 5.03
C TYR A 39 -1.73 0.20 5.13
N SER A 40 -1.24 -0.01 6.35
CA SER A 40 0.02 -0.68 6.60
C SER A 40 -0.18 -1.90 7.50
N SER A 41 0.38 -3.03 7.11
CA SER A 41 0.47 -4.21 7.95
C SER A 41 1.54 -4.07 9.04
N PHE A 42 2.49 -3.17 8.84
CA PHE A 42 3.55 -2.84 9.77
C PHE A 42 3.31 -1.46 10.39
N GLN A 43 3.53 -1.36 11.71
CA GLN A 43 3.49 -0.06 12.39
C GLN A 43 4.83 0.68 12.20
N TYR A 44 5.19 0.97 10.96
CA TYR A 44 6.37 1.82 10.73
C TYR A 44 6.02 3.26 11.05
N ARG A 45 6.47 3.70 12.21
CA ARG A 45 6.49 5.10 12.60
C ARG A 45 7.90 5.46 13.00
N PHE A 46 8.48 6.38 12.28
CA PHE A 46 9.76 6.99 12.70
C PHE A 46 9.57 7.82 13.98
N PHE A 47 8.39 8.37 14.21
CA PHE A 47 8.00 9.14 15.40
C PHE A 47 6.54 8.86 15.76
N LEU A 48 6.18 9.05 17.04
CA LEU A 48 4.83 8.79 17.59
C LEU A 48 3.68 9.47 16.82
N ASN A 49 3.94 10.60 16.15
CA ASN A 49 2.96 11.39 15.38
C ASN A 49 3.20 11.36 13.87
N SER A 50 4.10 10.50 13.36
CA SER A 50 4.30 10.42 11.92
C SER A 50 3.11 9.72 11.22
N PRO A 51 2.77 10.14 9.99
CA PRO A 51 1.73 9.50 9.21
C PRO A 51 2.08 8.02 8.93
N VAL A 52 1.07 7.23 8.61
CA VAL A 52 1.25 5.83 8.21
C VAL A 52 2.07 5.78 6.94
N ILE A 53 3.24 5.16 7.01
CA ILE A 53 4.06 4.89 5.83
C ILE A 53 3.57 3.58 5.23
N SER A 54 2.97 3.64 4.06
CA SER A 54 2.45 2.46 3.38
C SER A 54 2.61 2.57 1.87
N THR A 55 2.95 1.45 1.24
CA THR A 55 2.94 1.30 -0.21
C THR A 55 1.52 1.07 -0.76
N LEU A 56 0.55 0.72 0.10
CA LEU A 56 -0.80 0.35 -0.25
C LEU A 56 -1.80 1.48 0.06
N LYS A 57 -2.49 1.95 -0.98
CA LYS A 57 -3.65 2.83 -0.87
C LYS A 57 -4.93 2.04 -1.13
N ILE A 58 -5.91 2.21 -0.25
CA ILE A 58 -7.24 1.62 -0.36
C ILE A 58 -8.20 2.70 -0.83
N LYS A 59 -8.93 2.41 -1.89
CA LYS A 59 -10.06 3.20 -2.35
C LYS A 59 -11.27 2.30 -2.50
N GLY A 60 -12.45 2.78 -2.14
CA GLY A 60 -13.64 1.98 -2.28
C GLY A 60 -14.91 2.77 -2.06
N SER A 61 -16.02 2.08 -2.28
CA SER A 61 -17.36 2.53 -1.93
C SER A 61 -18.11 1.40 -1.25
N TYR A 62 -19.03 1.74 -0.39
CA TYR A 62 -19.93 0.79 0.22
C TYR A 62 -21.37 1.30 0.16
N ASN A 63 -22.31 0.38 -0.03
CA ASN A 63 -23.74 0.65 0.06
C ASN A 63 -24.33 -0.32 1.09
N LEU A 64 -24.76 0.23 2.22
CA LEU A 64 -25.30 -0.57 3.31
C LEU A 64 -26.68 -1.14 3.00
N GLU A 65 -27.50 -0.45 2.17
CA GLU A 65 -28.83 -0.89 1.78
C GLU A 65 -28.75 -2.11 0.86
N GLU A 66 -27.85 -2.07 -0.10
CA GLU A 66 -27.63 -3.17 -1.04
C GLU A 66 -26.66 -4.24 -0.51
N GLY A 67 -26.01 -4.00 0.63
CA GLY A 67 -25.01 -4.90 1.19
C GLY A 67 -23.74 -5.01 0.33
N LEU A 68 -23.43 -3.99 -0.46
CA LEU A 68 -22.30 -3.99 -1.39
C LEU A 68 -21.09 -3.28 -0.81
N LEU A 69 -19.93 -3.91 -0.92
CA LEU A 69 -18.61 -3.32 -0.61
C LEU A 69 -17.67 -3.51 -1.80
N ASN A 70 -17.28 -2.41 -2.41
CA ASN A 70 -16.33 -2.42 -3.51
C ASN A 70 -15.00 -1.80 -3.06
N ILE A 71 -13.92 -2.58 -3.09
CA ILE A 71 -12.58 -2.14 -2.68
C ILE A 71 -11.61 -2.30 -3.84
N ARG A 72 -10.90 -1.21 -4.13
CA ARG A 72 -9.78 -1.16 -5.07
C ARG A 72 -8.49 -0.87 -4.33
N LEU A 73 -7.50 -1.73 -4.52
CA LEU A 73 -6.17 -1.59 -3.96
C LEU A 73 -5.28 -0.91 -5.00
N LYS A 74 -4.66 0.20 -4.62
CA LYS A 74 -3.79 1.00 -5.48
C LYS A 74 -2.43 1.19 -4.82
N ARG A 75 -1.44 1.54 -5.63
CA ARG A 75 -0.13 1.99 -5.13
C ARG A 75 -0.29 3.36 -4.49
N SER A 76 0.33 3.56 -3.34
CA SER A 76 0.38 4.88 -2.69
C SER A 76 1.48 5.75 -3.31
N ILE A 77 1.50 7.03 -2.95
CA ILE A 77 2.60 7.93 -3.35
C ILE A 77 3.95 7.43 -2.82
N MET A 78 3.95 6.79 -1.64
CA MET A 78 5.14 6.23 -1.03
C MET A 78 5.78 5.13 -1.87
N PHE A 79 4.95 4.29 -2.53
CA PHE A 79 5.45 3.31 -3.49
C PHE A 79 6.29 3.98 -4.59
N TYR A 80 5.80 5.07 -5.16
CA TYR A 80 6.51 5.79 -6.22
C TYR A 80 7.77 6.50 -5.71
N LEU A 81 7.71 7.08 -4.51
CA LEU A 81 8.88 7.68 -3.88
C LEU A 81 9.98 6.65 -3.60
N MET A 82 9.61 5.44 -3.16
CA MET A 82 10.57 4.36 -2.93
C MET A 82 11.16 3.79 -4.22
N THR A 83 10.43 3.85 -5.33
CA THR A 83 10.92 3.39 -6.64
C THR A 83 11.70 4.46 -7.41
N ALA A 84 11.57 5.73 -7.07
CA ALA A 84 12.28 6.84 -7.74
C ALA A 84 13.81 6.68 -7.75
N PRO A 85 14.48 6.25 -6.66
CA PRO A 85 15.94 6.04 -6.67
C PRO A 85 16.40 5.06 -7.75
N PHE A 86 15.59 4.04 -8.08
CA PHE A 86 15.91 3.12 -9.17
C PHE A 86 15.93 3.84 -10.53
N ILE A 87 14.95 4.71 -10.78
CA ILE A 87 14.88 5.46 -12.04
C ILE A 87 16.11 6.37 -12.17
N VAL A 88 16.44 7.08 -11.09
CA VAL A 88 17.61 7.95 -11.04
C VAL A 88 18.90 7.17 -11.25
N ALA A 89 19.06 6.03 -10.57
CA ALA A 89 20.22 5.16 -10.71
C ALA A 89 20.37 4.62 -12.14
N THR A 90 19.26 4.28 -12.79
CA THR A 90 19.25 3.80 -14.18
C THR A 90 19.68 4.90 -15.15
N ILE A 91 19.14 6.11 -15.01
CA ILE A 91 19.51 7.26 -15.85
C ILE A 91 20.99 7.59 -15.64
N TYR A 92 21.45 7.63 -14.39
CA TYR A 92 22.86 7.89 -14.08
C TYR A 92 23.79 6.84 -14.68
N PHE A 93 23.44 5.55 -14.57
CA PHE A 93 24.21 4.45 -15.14
C PHE A 93 24.36 4.59 -16.67
N ILE A 94 23.24 4.86 -17.37
CA ILE A 94 23.26 5.05 -18.82
C ILE A 94 24.16 6.23 -19.19
N TRP A 95 23.98 7.35 -18.52
CA TRP A 95 24.71 8.59 -18.80
C TRP A 95 26.21 8.46 -18.52
N ASP A 96 26.59 7.88 -17.38
CA ASP A 96 27.99 7.73 -16.98
C ASP A 96 28.74 6.74 -17.88
N PHE A 97 28.11 5.60 -18.18
CA PHE A 97 28.72 4.56 -18.97
C PHE A 97 28.77 4.91 -20.47
N TYR A 98 27.65 5.32 -21.09
CA TYR A 98 27.58 5.55 -22.52
C TYR A 98 28.06 6.91 -22.97
N ILE A 99 27.90 7.95 -22.16
CA ILE A 99 28.20 9.32 -22.55
C ILE A 99 29.56 9.77 -22.05
N ARG A 100 29.90 9.46 -20.82
CA ARG A 100 31.20 9.84 -20.24
C ARG A 100 32.32 8.83 -20.46
N GLY A 101 31.99 7.56 -20.70
CA GLY A 101 32.98 6.50 -20.88
C GLY A 101 33.79 6.18 -19.60
N HIS A 102 33.18 6.42 -18.43
CA HIS A 102 33.81 6.12 -17.14
C HIS A 102 33.83 4.62 -16.84
N ASP A 103 34.63 4.22 -15.86
CA ASP A 103 34.71 2.83 -15.42
C ASP A 103 33.34 2.29 -15.02
N LEU A 104 33.02 1.11 -15.51
CA LEU A 104 31.74 0.43 -15.34
C LEU A 104 31.40 0.16 -13.86
N MET A 105 32.40 -0.12 -13.03
CA MET A 105 32.18 -0.66 -11.67
C MET A 105 31.39 0.23 -10.73
N PRO A 106 31.69 1.54 -10.57
CA PRO A 106 30.92 2.39 -9.65
C PRO A 106 29.47 2.57 -10.08
N SER A 107 29.23 2.84 -11.37
CA SER A 107 27.90 3.03 -11.93
C SER A 107 27.07 1.73 -11.88
N LEU A 108 27.69 0.58 -12.07
CA LEU A 108 27.05 -0.73 -11.92
C LEU A 108 26.60 -0.99 -10.47
N ALA A 109 27.41 -0.62 -9.48
CA ALA A 109 27.06 -0.78 -8.07
C ALA A 109 25.80 0.03 -7.70
N PHE A 110 25.68 1.29 -8.15
CA PHE A 110 24.48 2.10 -7.96
C PHE A 110 23.26 1.51 -8.66
N PHE A 111 23.42 1.00 -9.86
CA PHE A 111 22.35 0.34 -10.61
C PHE A 111 21.84 -0.92 -9.89
N ILE A 112 22.74 -1.78 -9.40
CA ILE A 112 22.38 -2.98 -8.63
C ILE A 112 21.64 -2.61 -7.36
N GLN A 113 22.09 -1.58 -6.63
CA GLN A 113 21.41 -1.09 -5.43
C GLN A 113 20.00 -0.58 -5.76
N GLY A 114 19.84 0.16 -6.85
CA GLY A 114 18.53 0.62 -7.33
C GLY A 114 17.59 -0.55 -7.67
N CYS A 115 18.08 -1.58 -8.34
CA CYS A 115 17.33 -2.81 -8.62
C CYS A 115 16.86 -3.49 -7.34
N PHE A 116 17.72 -3.58 -6.32
CA PHE A 116 17.37 -4.20 -5.05
C PHE A 116 16.24 -3.44 -4.34
N ILE A 117 16.31 -2.10 -4.29
CA ILE A 117 15.27 -1.25 -3.71
C ILE A 117 13.94 -1.42 -4.46
N LEU A 118 13.99 -1.48 -5.78
CA LEU A 118 12.80 -1.69 -6.61
C LEU A 118 12.12 -3.03 -6.27
N VAL A 119 12.87 -4.11 -6.27
CA VAL A 119 12.37 -5.46 -5.95
C VAL A 119 11.80 -5.51 -4.54
N ALA A 120 12.52 -4.96 -3.55
CA ALA A 120 12.05 -4.89 -2.16
C ALA A 120 10.73 -4.12 -2.03
N THR A 121 10.58 -2.99 -2.75
CA THR A 121 9.36 -2.19 -2.75
C THR A 121 8.17 -2.94 -3.35
N PHE A 122 8.39 -3.70 -4.44
CA PHE A 122 7.35 -4.55 -5.03
C PHE A 122 6.93 -5.69 -4.09
N ILE A 123 7.88 -6.36 -3.46
CA ILE A 123 7.60 -7.41 -2.48
C ILE A 123 6.78 -6.86 -1.33
N LEU A 124 7.16 -5.69 -0.79
CA LEU A 124 6.44 -5.03 0.29
C LEU A 124 4.99 -4.70 -0.11
N PHE A 125 4.79 -4.14 -1.30
CA PHE A 125 3.45 -3.83 -1.82
C PHE A 125 2.57 -5.08 -1.95
N GLU A 126 3.07 -6.16 -2.54
CA GLU A 126 2.29 -7.40 -2.70
C GLU A 126 2.03 -8.07 -1.34
N TYR A 127 2.96 -7.99 -0.40
CA TYR A 127 2.78 -8.47 0.95
C TYR A 127 1.68 -7.69 1.70
N GLU A 128 1.69 -6.36 1.66
CA GLU A 128 0.65 -5.53 2.28
C GLU A 128 -0.73 -5.80 1.67
N LYS A 129 -0.79 -5.93 0.35
CA LYS A 129 -2.00 -6.27 -0.38
C LYS A 129 -2.55 -7.64 0.01
N TRP A 130 -1.68 -8.66 0.14
CA TRP A 130 -2.06 -9.99 0.59
C TRP A 130 -2.59 -9.95 2.03
N LYS A 131 -1.86 -9.32 2.95
CA LYS A 131 -2.27 -9.16 4.36
C LYS A 131 -3.61 -8.45 4.51
N PHE A 132 -3.85 -7.41 3.73
CA PHE A 132 -5.14 -6.71 3.76
C PHE A 132 -6.27 -7.60 3.28
N LYS A 133 -6.08 -8.35 2.20
CA LYS A 133 -7.08 -9.30 1.68
C LYS A 133 -7.39 -10.40 2.67
N ASP A 134 -6.36 -10.98 3.28
CA ASP A 134 -6.49 -12.03 4.27
C ASP A 134 -7.29 -11.54 5.49
N ARG A 135 -6.95 -10.36 5.99
CA ARG A 135 -7.67 -9.75 7.10
C ARG A 135 -9.14 -9.48 6.78
N LEU A 136 -9.45 -8.97 5.58
CA LEU A 136 -10.84 -8.79 5.18
C LEU A 136 -11.61 -10.11 5.16
N ARG A 137 -11.02 -11.17 4.64
CA ARG A 137 -11.63 -12.50 4.61
C ARG A 137 -11.91 -13.01 6.02
N LEU A 138 -10.95 -12.85 6.94
CA LEU A 138 -11.13 -13.25 8.33
C LEU A 138 -12.27 -12.46 8.99
N LEU A 139 -12.35 -11.15 8.81
CA LEU A 139 -13.44 -10.33 9.35
C LEU A 139 -14.81 -10.75 8.79
N PHE A 140 -14.91 -11.03 7.50
CA PHE A 140 -16.16 -11.51 6.92
C PHE A 140 -16.56 -12.88 7.45
N ASN A 141 -15.61 -13.78 7.70
CA ASN A 141 -15.90 -15.10 8.27
C ASN A 141 -16.27 -15.02 9.76
N GLU A 142 -15.70 -14.08 10.51
CA GLU A 142 -15.99 -13.87 11.93
C GLU A 142 -17.38 -13.30 12.18
N PHE A 143 -17.90 -12.49 11.25
CA PHE A 143 -19.19 -11.81 11.40
C PHE A 143 -20.34 -12.45 10.60
N LYS A 144 -20.11 -13.56 9.92
CA LYS A 144 -21.15 -14.42 9.33
C LYS A 144 -21.87 -15.22 10.39
#